data_54b53236178d7ef3526a803f8a7361fe
#
_entry.id   54b53236178d7ef3526a803f8a7361fe
#
_cell.length_a   1.000
_cell.length_b   1.000
_cell.length_c   1.000
_cell.angle_alpha   90.00
_cell.angle_beta   90.00
_cell.angle_gamma   90.00
#
_symmetry.space_group_name_H-M   'P 1'
#
loop_
_entity.id
_entity.type
_entity.pdbx_description
1 polymer ?
#
loop_
_entity_poly.entity_id
_entity_poly.type
_entity_poly.pdbx_seq_one_letter_code
_entity_poly.pdbx_strand_id
1 'polypeptide(L)'
;MENSHESSDRTERTDTTASLHTPGWNKEQEEAFTRYTGPYLAGRVTSRHKTAFDVLLPQGETGRVGASGALRRLGKIPAVGDFVVVLDQPDSGTRMIVDILPRHGTLSRGAPGEGGGSQVIAANLDTVFIVTAAGGDFNIRRLERYLAVVHASGARPVIVINKADLTEDTDALVEETVAIAGDTPVVAISAREGGGIEELSPFLPAGTTVALVGSSGVGKSTLINTLLTTSVQETRDVRDYDERGRHTTTVRQLFSLPGGAMVIDNPGVREIQLGNAAAGLEETFADIAEFAADCRYRDCRHDGEPGCAVQEAADAGLLSEARLLSYRRLMKEAGFQAEKNDIGLKRLEKKKYKWIGKAAKDLNREKGR
;
A
#
# COMPACT_ATOMS: atom_id res chain seq x y z
N MET A 1 -56.22 31.06 -37.98
CA MET A 1 -55.96 29.61 -37.60
C MET A 1 -54.51 29.54 -37.27
N GLU A 2 -54.24 29.75 -36.00
CA GLU A 2 -52.89 29.83 -35.39
C GLU A 2 -52.45 28.44 -35.00
N ASN A 3 -51.28 28.06 -35.43
CA ASN A 3 -50.59 26.86 -34.95
C ASN A 3 -49.43 27.31 -34.08
N SER A 4 -49.64 27.17 -32.79
CA SER A 4 -48.64 27.33 -31.74
C SER A 4 -47.70 26.11 -31.74
N HIS A 5 -46.42 26.32 -32.07
CA HIS A 5 -45.34 25.38 -31.82
C HIS A 5 -44.87 25.55 -30.39
N GLU A 6 -45.22 24.60 -29.53
CA GLU A 6 -44.55 24.37 -28.25
C GLU A 6 -43.23 23.61 -28.51
N SER A 7 -42.15 24.37 -28.37
CA SER A 7 -40.80 23.86 -28.33
C SER A 7 -40.53 23.28 -26.93
N SER A 8 -40.64 21.98 -26.78
CA SER A 8 -40.21 21.28 -25.56
C SER A 8 -38.69 21.16 -25.57
N ASP A 9 -38.06 22.09 -24.87
CA ASP A 9 -36.64 22.03 -24.53
C ASP A 9 -36.43 20.91 -23.47
N ARG A 10 -36.23 19.66 -23.93
CA ARG A 10 -35.74 18.56 -23.13
C ARG A 10 -34.24 18.73 -22.98
N THR A 11 -33.82 19.41 -21.94
CA THR A 11 -32.46 19.27 -21.39
C THR A 11 -32.20 17.81 -21.13
N GLU A 12 -31.52 17.17 -22.06
CA GLU A 12 -30.89 15.85 -21.85
C GLU A 12 -29.97 15.98 -20.65
N ARG A 13 -30.39 15.42 -19.51
CA ARG A 13 -29.52 15.08 -18.44
C ARG A 13 -28.57 14.01 -19.01
N THR A 14 -27.38 14.43 -19.39
CA THR A 14 -26.30 13.52 -19.66
C THR A 14 -26.07 12.72 -18.38
N ASP A 15 -26.52 11.46 -18.40
CA ASP A 15 -26.20 10.44 -17.42
C ASP A 15 -24.67 10.30 -17.39
N THR A 16 -24.04 10.97 -16.40
CA THR A 16 -22.59 10.94 -16.18
C THR A 16 -22.19 9.68 -15.40
N THR A 17 -22.87 8.58 -15.60
CA THR A 17 -22.42 7.25 -15.20
C THR A 17 -21.56 6.63 -16.31
N ALA A 18 -20.49 7.34 -16.70
CA ALA A 18 -19.39 6.68 -17.36
C ALA A 18 -18.77 5.73 -16.33
N SER A 19 -19.19 4.48 -16.35
CA SER A 19 -18.59 3.38 -15.59
C SER A 19 -17.07 3.46 -15.75
N LEU A 20 -16.41 3.89 -14.69
CA LEU A 20 -14.96 4.03 -14.65
C LEU A 20 -14.36 2.64 -14.64
N HIS A 21 -13.97 2.13 -15.79
CA HIS A 21 -13.17 0.92 -15.92
C HIS A 21 -11.72 1.14 -15.45
N THR A 22 -11.55 1.84 -14.32
CA THR A 22 -10.24 1.96 -13.70
C THR A 22 -10.00 0.69 -12.90
N PRO A 23 -8.97 -0.10 -13.21
CA PRO A 23 -8.69 -1.34 -12.50
C PRO A 23 -8.65 -1.14 -10.98
N GLY A 24 -9.34 -2.02 -10.23
CA GLY A 24 -9.44 -1.95 -8.77
C GLY A 24 -10.48 -0.95 -8.23
N TRP A 25 -11.25 -0.29 -9.10
CA TRP A 25 -12.40 0.51 -8.66
C TRP A 25 -13.48 -0.39 -8.09
N ASN A 26 -13.95 -0.08 -6.90
CA ASN A 26 -14.94 -0.89 -6.20
C ASN A 26 -16.13 -0.03 -5.71
N LYS A 27 -17.09 -0.70 -5.08
CA LYS A 27 -18.33 -0.08 -4.61
C LYS A 27 -18.09 1.05 -3.59
N GLU A 28 -17.08 0.92 -2.72
CA GLU A 28 -16.76 1.94 -1.72
C GLU A 28 -16.30 3.26 -2.36
N GLN A 29 -15.42 3.16 -3.37
CA GLN A 29 -14.99 4.34 -4.15
C GLN A 29 -16.16 4.93 -4.94
N GLU A 30 -17.02 4.09 -5.52
CA GLU A 30 -18.21 4.53 -6.24
C GLU A 30 -19.14 5.35 -5.33
N GLU A 31 -19.53 4.79 -4.18
CA GLU A 31 -20.37 5.48 -3.19
C GLU A 31 -19.73 6.78 -2.69
N ALA A 32 -18.41 6.77 -2.46
CA ALA A 32 -17.71 7.98 -2.04
C ALA A 32 -17.64 9.03 -3.13
N PHE A 33 -17.56 8.63 -4.40
CA PHE A 33 -17.48 9.55 -5.53
C PHE A 33 -18.83 10.18 -5.87
N THR A 34 -19.98 9.54 -5.60
CA THR A 34 -21.33 10.10 -5.84
C THR A 34 -21.58 11.44 -5.15
N ARG A 35 -20.77 11.81 -4.15
CA ARG A 35 -20.87 13.10 -3.44
C ARG A 35 -20.39 14.29 -4.27
N TYR A 36 -19.66 14.02 -5.36
CA TYR A 36 -19.09 15.06 -6.22
C TYR A 36 -19.97 15.26 -7.44
N THR A 37 -20.62 16.42 -7.50
CA THR A 37 -21.49 16.84 -8.62
C THR A 37 -20.84 18.01 -9.34
N GLY A 38 -20.73 17.96 -10.67
CA GLY A 38 -20.11 19.00 -11.48
C GLY A 38 -18.89 18.51 -12.25
N PRO A 39 -17.91 19.36 -12.56
CA PRO A 39 -16.78 19.02 -13.42
C PRO A 39 -15.71 18.24 -12.67
N TYR A 40 -16.09 17.10 -12.07
CA TYR A 40 -15.17 16.21 -11.37
C TYR A 40 -15.01 14.91 -12.12
N LEU A 41 -13.77 14.43 -12.18
CA LEU A 41 -13.40 13.14 -12.71
C LEU A 41 -12.83 12.29 -11.58
N ALA A 42 -13.14 11.00 -11.58
CA ALA A 42 -12.39 10.06 -10.77
C ALA A 42 -11.12 9.68 -11.52
N GLY A 43 -10.01 9.50 -10.79
CA GLY A 43 -8.74 9.09 -11.39
C GLY A 43 -7.96 8.21 -10.44
N ARG A 44 -6.95 7.51 -10.96
CA ARG A 44 -6.04 6.69 -10.17
C ARG A 44 -4.60 7.19 -10.30
N VAL A 45 -3.94 7.44 -9.17
CA VAL A 45 -2.55 7.90 -9.14
C VAL A 45 -1.62 6.78 -9.59
N THR A 46 -0.94 6.98 -10.71
CA THR A 46 0.01 6.00 -11.27
C THR A 46 1.46 6.33 -10.92
N SER A 47 1.79 7.60 -10.72
CA SER A 47 3.14 8.02 -10.36
C SER A 47 3.12 9.29 -9.51
N ARG A 48 4.15 9.46 -8.65
CA ARG A 48 4.30 10.64 -7.80
C ARG A 48 5.61 11.35 -8.10
N HIS A 49 5.52 12.63 -8.42
CA HIS A 49 6.63 13.57 -8.57
C HIS A 49 6.75 14.50 -7.36
N LYS A 50 7.72 15.42 -7.37
CA LYS A 50 7.91 16.37 -6.26
C LYS A 50 6.68 17.23 -5.97
N THR A 51 6.01 17.72 -7.03
CA THR A 51 4.91 18.69 -6.94
C THR A 51 3.64 18.26 -7.65
N ALA A 52 3.68 17.17 -8.41
CA ALA A 52 2.58 16.67 -9.24
C ALA A 52 2.47 15.15 -9.18
N PHE A 53 1.41 14.64 -9.78
CA PHE A 53 1.07 13.23 -9.86
C PHE A 53 0.68 12.90 -11.29
N ASP A 54 1.11 11.76 -11.80
CA ASP A 54 0.50 11.22 -13.02
C ASP A 54 -0.75 10.45 -12.58
N VAL A 55 -1.87 10.78 -13.19
CA VAL A 55 -3.19 10.24 -12.85
C VAL A 55 -3.80 9.60 -14.09
N LEU A 56 -4.14 8.33 -13.98
CA LEU A 56 -4.95 7.63 -14.97
C LEU A 56 -6.40 8.11 -14.80
N LEU A 57 -6.93 8.75 -15.84
CA LEU A 57 -8.27 9.27 -15.92
C LEU A 57 -9.20 8.32 -16.68
N PRO A 58 -10.52 8.58 -16.72
CA PRO A 58 -11.43 7.82 -17.54
C PRO A 58 -10.96 7.74 -19.00
N GLN A 59 -11.32 6.64 -19.69
CA GLN A 59 -10.95 6.36 -21.08
C GLN A 59 -9.45 6.09 -21.32
N GLY A 60 -8.66 5.87 -20.25
CA GLY A 60 -7.24 5.52 -20.35
C GLY A 60 -6.29 6.72 -20.55
N GLU A 61 -6.80 7.96 -20.50
CA GLU A 61 -5.96 9.15 -20.53
C GLU A 61 -5.07 9.23 -19.28
N THR A 62 -3.78 9.49 -19.43
CA THR A 62 -2.89 9.79 -18.30
C THR A 62 -2.54 11.29 -18.32
N GLY A 63 -2.96 11.99 -17.27
CA GLY A 63 -2.70 13.43 -17.11
C GLY A 63 -1.76 13.72 -15.95
N ARG A 64 -0.92 14.77 -16.09
CA ARG A 64 -0.10 15.28 -14.97
C ARG A 64 -0.85 16.32 -14.19
N VAL A 65 -1.17 16.04 -12.92
CA VAL A 65 -2.10 16.82 -12.11
C VAL A 65 -1.46 17.21 -10.78
N GLY A 66 -1.63 18.46 -10.36
CA GLY A 66 -1.21 18.94 -9.04
C GLY A 66 -2.27 18.70 -7.97
N ALA A 67 -1.86 18.59 -6.71
CA ALA A 67 -2.81 18.60 -5.59
C ALA A 67 -3.25 20.05 -5.25
N SER A 68 -4.53 20.23 -4.90
CA SER A 68 -5.08 21.53 -4.51
C SER A 68 -4.40 22.09 -3.24
N GLY A 69 -4.40 23.41 -3.09
CA GLY A 69 -3.88 24.05 -1.89
C GLY A 69 -4.63 23.64 -0.62
N ALA A 70 -5.94 23.34 -0.72
CA ALA A 70 -6.75 22.85 0.39
C ALA A 70 -6.27 21.47 0.85
N LEU A 71 -6.07 20.54 -0.08
CA LEU A 71 -5.59 19.19 0.22
C LEU A 71 -4.21 19.20 0.90
N ARG A 72 -3.30 20.05 0.41
CA ARG A 72 -1.98 20.25 1.00
C ARG A 72 -2.03 20.81 2.42
N ARG A 73 -2.91 21.79 2.69
CA ARG A 73 -3.08 22.37 4.03
C ARG A 73 -3.61 21.36 5.05
N LEU A 74 -4.42 20.40 4.59
CA LEU A 74 -4.90 19.29 5.43
C LEU A 74 -3.83 18.22 5.67
N GLY A 75 -2.65 18.33 5.06
CA GLY A 75 -1.60 17.33 5.16
C GLY A 75 -1.92 16.04 4.40
N LYS A 76 -3.00 16.04 3.60
CA LYS A 76 -3.39 14.91 2.77
C LYS A 76 -2.52 14.90 1.51
N ILE A 77 -1.70 13.87 1.36
CA ILE A 77 -0.82 13.71 0.21
C ILE A 77 -1.23 12.45 -0.54
N PRO A 78 -1.56 12.55 -1.85
CA PRO A 78 -1.83 11.38 -2.66
C PRO A 78 -0.61 10.44 -2.71
N ALA A 79 -0.86 9.14 -2.70
CA ALA A 79 0.12 8.08 -2.87
C ALA A 79 -0.13 7.33 -4.18
N VAL A 80 0.84 6.56 -4.66
CA VAL A 80 0.64 5.69 -5.82
C VAL A 80 -0.42 4.64 -5.48
N GLY A 81 -1.36 4.40 -6.39
CA GLY A 81 -2.50 3.53 -6.21
C GLY A 81 -3.76 4.22 -5.65
N ASP A 82 -3.67 5.47 -5.15
CA ASP A 82 -4.85 6.20 -4.66
C ASP A 82 -5.87 6.44 -5.77
N PHE A 83 -7.14 6.25 -5.44
CA PHE A 83 -8.24 6.83 -6.19
C PHE A 83 -8.47 8.27 -5.70
N VAL A 84 -8.57 9.19 -6.65
CA VAL A 84 -8.62 10.63 -6.38
C VAL A 84 -9.76 11.30 -7.14
N VAL A 85 -10.26 12.40 -6.58
CA VAL A 85 -11.20 13.29 -7.24
C VAL A 85 -10.41 14.41 -7.89
N VAL A 86 -10.55 14.52 -9.20
CA VAL A 86 -9.91 15.54 -10.02
C VAL A 86 -10.94 16.56 -10.46
N LEU A 87 -10.77 17.82 -10.06
CA LEU A 87 -11.49 18.92 -10.65
C LEU A 87 -10.96 19.14 -12.08
N ASP A 88 -11.82 19.06 -13.06
CA ASP A 88 -11.50 19.30 -14.47
C ASP A 88 -12.31 20.46 -15.01
N GLN A 89 -11.65 21.57 -15.26
CA GLN A 89 -12.27 22.80 -15.80
C GLN A 89 -11.65 23.13 -17.16
N PRO A 90 -12.18 22.56 -18.25
CA PRO A 90 -11.62 22.73 -19.59
C PRO A 90 -11.49 24.20 -20.01
N ASP A 91 -12.47 25.03 -19.67
CA ASP A 91 -12.52 26.45 -20.03
C ASP A 91 -11.34 27.25 -19.46
N SER A 92 -10.86 26.91 -18.27
CA SER A 92 -9.71 27.55 -17.62
C SER A 92 -8.41 26.78 -17.80
N GLY A 93 -8.45 25.60 -18.41
CA GLY A 93 -7.32 24.66 -18.47
C GLY A 93 -6.89 24.15 -17.10
N THR A 94 -7.75 24.29 -16.07
CA THR A 94 -7.42 23.94 -14.69
C THR A 94 -7.77 22.48 -14.42
N ARG A 95 -6.76 21.67 -14.09
CA ARG A 95 -6.92 20.28 -13.67
C ARG A 95 -6.15 20.05 -12.37
N MET A 96 -6.84 19.68 -11.28
CA MET A 96 -6.21 19.49 -9.96
C MET A 96 -6.90 18.43 -9.12
N ILE A 97 -6.12 17.68 -8.32
CA ILE A 97 -6.63 16.74 -7.30
C ILE A 97 -7.22 17.55 -6.14
N VAL A 98 -8.48 17.34 -5.84
CA VAL A 98 -9.20 18.04 -4.76
C VAL A 98 -9.51 17.15 -3.57
N ASP A 99 -9.61 15.82 -3.75
CA ASP A 99 -9.74 14.87 -2.64
C ASP A 99 -9.14 13.50 -2.98
N ILE A 100 -8.97 12.68 -1.93
CA ILE A 100 -8.54 11.29 -1.99
C ILE A 100 -9.70 10.44 -1.50
N LEU A 101 -10.12 9.47 -2.29
CA LEU A 101 -11.18 8.53 -1.94
C LEU A 101 -10.73 7.53 -0.86
N PRO A 102 -11.65 6.80 -0.21
CA PRO A 102 -11.31 5.81 0.81
C PRO A 102 -10.23 4.84 0.32
N ARG A 103 -9.33 4.49 1.23
CA ARG A 103 -8.21 3.58 0.97
C ARG A 103 -8.45 2.25 1.64
N HIS A 104 -8.13 1.16 0.94
CA HIS A 104 -7.90 -0.14 1.53
C HIS A 104 -6.43 -0.54 1.32
N GLY A 105 -5.90 -1.46 2.11
CA GLY A 105 -4.54 -1.95 1.96
C GLY A 105 -3.49 -0.85 1.74
N THR A 106 -2.83 -0.36 2.81
CA THR A 106 -1.89 0.75 2.68
C THR A 106 -0.52 0.41 3.24
N LEU A 107 0.53 0.66 2.46
CA LEU A 107 1.89 0.63 2.96
C LEU A 107 2.36 2.05 3.30
N SER A 108 2.99 2.18 4.46
CA SER A 108 3.48 3.46 4.98
C SER A 108 4.94 3.39 5.38
N ARG A 109 5.61 4.53 5.34
CA ARG A 109 6.96 4.70 5.91
C ARG A 109 6.98 5.88 6.88
N GLY A 110 8.00 5.95 7.71
CA GLY A 110 8.26 7.15 8.49
C GLY A 110 8.41 8.38 7.60
N ALA A 111 7.72 9.46 7.95
CA ALA A 111 7.92 10.72 7.27
C ALA A 111 9.33 11.25 7.59
N PRO A 112 10.11 11.73 6.61
CA PRO A 112 11.38 12.35 6.88
C PRO A 112 11.18 13.65 7.69
N GLY A 113 11.94 13.82 8.78
CA GLY A 113 11.93 15.00 9.65
C GLY A 113 11.51 14.71 11.09
N GLU A 114 11.67 15.70 11.98
CA GLU A 114 11.45 15.58 13.41
C GLU A 114 9.97 15.43 13.85
N GLY A 115 9.02 15.43 12.90
CA GLY A 115 7.59 15.43 13.17
C GLY A 115 6.95 14.07 13.46
N GLY A 116 7.66 12.95 13.31
CA GLY A 116 7.19 11.60 13.68
C GLY A 116 5.95 11.09 12.94
N GLY A 117 5.56 11.68 11.81
CA GLY A 117 4.38 11.25 11.05
C GLY A 117 4.64 10.02 10.18
N SER A 118 3.57 9.29 9.86
CA SER A 118 3.58 8.23 8.85
C SER A 118 3.19 8.78 7.48
N GLN A 119 3.89 8.36 6.42
CA GLN A 119 3.58 8.72 5.04
C GLN A 119 3.15 7.47 4.28
N VAL A 120 1.91 7.47 3.78
CA VAL A 120 1.46 6.44 2.85
C VAL A 120 2.30 6.49 1.58
N ILE A 121 2.82 5.35 1.17
CA ILE A 121 3.69 5.20 0.00
C ILE A 121 3.03 4.42 -1.14
N ALA A 122 2.10 3.53 -0.80
CA ALA A 122 1.26 2.80 -1.73
C ALA A 122 -0.11 2.58 -1.08
N ALA A 123 -1.18 2.61 -1.87
CA ALA A 123 -2.54 2.49 -1.39
C ALA A 123 -3.40 1.62 -2.32
N ASN A 124 -4.53 1.16 -1.80
CA ASN A 124 -5.49 0.30 -2.48
C ASN A 124 -4.82 -1.00 -2.96
N LEU A 125 -4.09 -1.63 -2.02
CA LEU A 125 -3.37 -2.89 -2.22
C LEU A 125 -4.27 -4.06 -1.81
N ASP A 126 -4.45 -5.00 -2.72
CA ASP A 126 -5.14 -6.27 -2.45
C ASP A 126 -4.15 -7.32 -1.93
N THR A 127 -2.96 -7.36 -2.53
CA THR A 127 -1.92 -8.33 -2.18
C THR A 127 -0.55 -7.66 -2.07
N VAL A 128 0.29 -8.17 -1.17
CA VAL A 128 1.70 -7.76 -1.08
C VAL A 128 2.60 -8.98 -1.19
N PHE A 129 3.44 -9.00 -2.22
CA PHE A 129 4.49 -10.00 -2.36
C PHE A 129 5.68 -9.63 -1.49
N ILE A 130 5.93 -10.46 -0.47
CA ILE A 130 7.10 -10.38 0.40
C ILE A 130 8.22 -11.17 -0.26
N VAL A 131 9.10 -10.48 -1.00
CA VAL A 131 10.15 -11.12 -1.80
C VAL A 131 11.43 -11.26 -0.98
N THR A 132 11.89 -12.49 -0.83
CA THR A 132 13.22 -12.85 -0.33
C THR A 132 14.01 -13.58 -1.41
N ALA A 133 15.30 -13.74 -1.24
CA ALA A 133 16.12 -14.53 -2.17
C ALA A 133 16.57 -15.82 -1.49
N ALA A 134 16.53 -16.93 -2.21
CA ALA A 134 17.21 -18.16 -1.80
C ALA A 134 18.72 -17.90 -1.67
N GLY A 135 19.34 -18.47 -0.64
CA GLY A 135 20.77 -18.31 -0.35
C GLY A 135 21.07 -17.26 0.72
N GLY A 136 22.21 -16.58 0.63
CA GLY A 136 22.79 -15.77 1.71
C GLY A 136 21.98 -14.57 2.20
N ASP A 137 20.94 -14.12 1.48
CA ASP A 137 20.03 -13.05 1.92
C ASP A 137 18.74 -13.60 2.56
N PHE A 138 18.58 -14.93 2.63
CA PHE A 138 17.42 -15.53 3.29
C PHE A 138 17.46 -15.25 4.80
N ASN A 139 16.35 -14.76 5.36
CA ASN A 139 16.29 -14.41 6.78
C ASN A 139 14.85 -14.43 7.29
N ILE A 140 14.54 -15.45 8.07
CA ILE A 140 13.22 -15.67 8.68
C ILE A 140 12.75 -14.49 9.54
N ARG A 141 13.64 -13.87 10.34
CA ARG A 141 13.25 -12.74 11.20
C ARG A 141 12.86 -11.51 10.42
N ARG A 142 13.41 -11.34 9.23
CA ARG A 142 13.02 -10.30 8.30
C ARG A 142 11.68 -10.60 7.65
N LEU A 143 11.40 -11.88 7.35
CA LEU A 143 10.09 -12.30 6.83
C LEU A 143 8.98 -12.05 7.87
N GLU A 144 9.19 -12.45 9.14
CA GLU A 144 8.25 -12.17 10.24
C GLU A 144 7.94 -10.66 10.36
N ARG A 145 8.97 -9.82 10.23
CA ARG A 145 8.78 -8.37 10.24
C ARG A 145 7.93 -7.88 9.06
N TYR A 146 8.19 -8.39 7.84
CA TYR A 146 7.40 -8.01 6.67
C TYR A 146 5.97 -8.53 6.77
N LEU A 147 5.75 -9.75 7.27
CA LEU A 147 4.43 -10.30 7.55
C LEU A 147 3.64 -9.37 8.46
N ALA A 148 4.20 -9.00 9.61
CA ALA A 148 3.55 -8.09 10.56
C ALA A 148 3.17 -6.74 9.92
N VAL A 149 4.03 -6.19 9.08
CA VAL A 149 3.74 -4.94 8.36
C VAL A 149 2.62 -5.11 7.33
N VAL A 150 2.62 -6.24 6.60
CA VAL A 150 1.62 -6.49 5.55
C VAL A 150 0.26 -6.80 6.16
N HIS A 151 0.18 -7.63 7.20
CA HIS A 151 -1.06 -7.86 7.95
C HIS A 151 -1.62 -6.53 8.50
N ALA A 152 -0.78 -5.70 9.14
CA ALA A 152 -1.19 -4.38 9.61
C ALA A 152 -1.62 -3.41 8.49
N SER A 153 -1.26 -3.66 7.25
CA SER A 153 -1.66 -2.84 6.09
C SER A 153 -3.09 -3.11 5.62
N GLY A 154 -3.67 -4.25 5.99
CA GLY A 154 -4.95 -4.76 5.49
C GLY A 154 -4.87 -5.41 4.10
N ALA A 155 -3.67 -5.59 3.54
CA ALA A 155 -3.45 -6.33 2.30
C ALA A 155 -3.09 -7.81 2.59
N ARG A 156 -3.39 -8.70 1.67
CA ARG A 156 -3.07 -10.13 1.77
C ARG A 156 -1.57 -10.37 1.53
N PRO A 157 -0.82 -10.97 2.45
CA PRO A 157 0.57 -11.34 2.20
C PRO A 157 0.69 -12.58 1.31
N VAL A 158 1.76 -12.63 0.52
CA VAL A 158 2.26 -13.83 -0.18
C VAL A 158 3.78 -13.78 -0.08
N ILE A 159 4.41 -14.82 0.45
CA ILE A 159 5.86 -14.91 0.51
C ILE A 159 6.39 -15.50 -0.79
N VAL A 160 7.35 -14.80 -1.39
CA VAL A 160 7.98 -15.21 -2.65
C VAL A 160 9.47 -15.43 -2.41
N ILE A 161 9.91 -16.69 -2.46
CA ILE A 161 11.32 -17.08 -2.38
C ILE A 161 11.86 -17.06 -3.80
N ASN A 162 12.52 -15.98 -4.18
CA ASN A 162 13.08 -15.80 -5.51
C ASN A 162 14.51 -16.35 -5.59
N LYS A 163 15.01 -16.53 -6.82
CA LYS A 163 16.33 -17.09 -7.11
C LYS A 163 16.48 -18.54 -6.66
N ALA A 164 15.42 -19.31 -6.75
CA ALA A 164 15.42 -20.73 -6.45
C ALA A 164 16.44 -21.53 -7.29
N ASP A 165 16.80 -20.99 -8.47
CA ASP A 165 17.86 -21.51 -9.34
C ASP A 165 19.28 -21.49 -8.74
N LEU A 166 19.50 -20.73 -7.65
CA LEU A 166 20.82 -20.57 -7.03
C LEU A 166 21.10 -21.52 -5.86
N THR A 167 20.17 -22.41 -5.52
CA THR A 167 20.33 -23.38 -4.42
C THR A 167 19.61 -24.69 -4.73
N GLU A 168 20.18 -25.79 -4.25
CA GLU A 168 19.55 -27.12 -4.28
C GLU A 168 18.61 -27.32 -3.08
N ASP A 169 18.71 -26.46 -2.04
CA ASP A 169 17.98 -26.57 -0.77
C ASP A 169 16.68 -25.75 -0.76
N THR A 170 16.07 -25.51 -1.92
CA THR A 170 14.85 -24.67 -2.03
C THR A 170 13.71 -25.23 -1.17
N ASP A 171 13.51 -26.54 -1.18
CA ASP A 171 12.43 -27.19 -0.41
C ASP A 171 12.60 -26.97 1.10
N ALA A 172 13.82 -27.06 1.62
CA ALA A 172 14.11 -26.78 3.02
C ALA A 172 13.80 -25.30 3.39
N LEU A 173 14.13 -24.36 2.49
CA LEU A 173 13.78 -22.94 2.70
C LEU A 173 12.27 -22.71 2.68
N VAL A 174 11.53 -23.41 1.83
CA VAL A 174 10.07 -23.37 1.80
C VAL A 174 9.51 -23.92 3.12
N GLU A 175 9.95 -25.10 3.58
CA GLU A 175 9.52 -25.68 4.84
C GLU A 175 9.79 -24.75 6.04
N GLU A 176 10.99 -24.18 6.14
CA GLU A 176 11.35 -23.21 7.18
C GLU A 176 10.46 -21.97 7.14
N THR A 177 10.10 -21.51 5.93
CA THR A 177 9.22 -20.36 5.74
C THR A 177 7.79 -20.68 6.11
N VAL A 178 7.26 -21.84 5.70
CA VAL A 178 5.89 -22.29 6.01
C VAL A 178 5.70 -22.39 7.53
N ALA A 179 6.72 -22.85 8.26
CA ALA A 179 6.67 -22.98 9.73
C ALA A 179 6.39 -21.64 10.45
N ILE A 180 6.67 -20.49 9.82
CA ILE A 180 6.42 -19.17 10.41
C ILE A 180 5.30 -18.38 9.69
N ALA A 181 4.84 -18.88 8.55
CA ALA A 181 3.96 -18.14 7.66
C ALA A 181 2.46 -18.23 8.05
N GLY A 182 2.07 -19.18 8.93
CA GLY A 182 0.67 -19.46 9.20
C GLY A 182 -0.08 -19.81 7.91
N ASP A 183 -1.20 -19.16 7.65
CA ASP A 183 -1.99 -19.36 6.44
C ASP A 183 -1.46 -18.59 5.21
N THR A 184 -0.32 -17.89 5.35
CA THR A 184 0.26 -17.12 4.25
C THR A 184 0.84 -18.04 3.18
N PRO A 185 0.45 -17.92 1.91
CA PRO A 185 1.03 -18.70 0.82
C PRO A 185 2.52 -18.44 0.66
N VAL A 186 3.29 -19.52 0.40
CA VAL A 186 4.72 -19.47 0.13
C VAL A 186 4.97 -20.06 -1.26
N VAL A 187 5.62 -19.30 -2.13
CA VAL A 187 5.91 -19.68 -3.52
C VAL A 187 7.39 -19.51 -3.79
N ALA A 188 8.04 -20.54 -4.32
CA ALA A 188 9.44 -20.49 -4.76
C ALA A 188 9.52 -20.27 -6.27
N ILE A 189 10.31 -19.29 -6.70
CA ILE A 189 10.44 -18.91 -8.11
C ILE A 189 11.89 -18.63 -8.50
N SER A 190 12.16 -18.70 -9.81
CA SER A 190 13.31 -18.04 -10.43
C SER A 190 12.81 -16.97 -11.40
N ALA A 191 12.76 -15.72 -10.95
CA ALA A 191 12.31 -14.62 -11.80
C ALA A 191 13.19 -14.41 -13.03
N ARG A 192 14.45 -14.83 -12.97
CA ARG A 192 15.40 -14.73 -14.08
C ARG A 192 15.20 -15.81 -15.13
N GLU A 193 15.01 -17.04 -14.68
CA GLU A 193 14.87 -18.22 -15.57
C GLU A 193 13.40 -18.50 -15.95
N GLY A 194 12.46 -17.80 -15.29
CA GLY A 194 11.01 -17.97 -15.53
C GLY A 194 10.36 -19.13 -14.77
N GLY A 195 11.11 -19.88 -13.96
CA GLY A 195 10.59 -21.02 -13.22
C GLY A 195 9.63 -20.60 -12.10
N GLY A 196 8.47 -21.25 -11.96
CA GLY A 196 7.49 -21.05 -10.89
C GLY A 196 6.70 -19.73 -10.99
N ILE A 197 6.87 -18.94 -12.05
CA ILE A 197 6.16 -17.65 -12.22
C ILE A 197 4.65 -17.87 -12.36
N GLU A 198 4.23 -18.94 -12.99
CA GLU A 198 2.83 -19.31 -13.15
C GLU A 198 2.11 -19.56 -11.82
N GLU A 199 2.82 -19.96 -10.78
CA GLU A 199 2.28 -20.16 -9.44
C GLU A 199 1.83 -18.84 -8.78
N LEU A 200 2.28 -17.69 -9.30
CA LEU A 200 1.83 -16.36 -8.85
C LEU A 200 0.49 -15.95 -9.45
N SER A 201 0.02 -16.62 -10.51
CA SER A 201 -1.22 -16.26 -11.22
C SER A 201 -2.48 -16.19 -10.33
N PRO A 202 -2.69 -17.09 -9.34
CA PRO A 202 -3.84 -17.01 -8.44
C PRO A 202 -3.90 -15.72 -7.59
N PHE A 203 -2.77 -15.03 -7.44
CA PHE A 203 -2.63 -13.81 -6.66
C PHE A 203 -2.67 -12.53 -7.53
N LEU A 204 -2.87 -12.69 -8.83
CA LEU A 204 -2.87 -11.64 -9.84
C LEU A 204 -4.18 -11.59 -10.66
N PRO A 205 -5.38 -11.77 -10.05
CA PRO A 205 -6.61 -11.65 -10.81
C PRO A 205 -6.79 -10.23 -11.36
N ALA A 206 -7.53 -10.13 -12.48
CA ALA A 206 -7.83 -8.84 -13.09
C ALA A 206 -8.49 -7.88 -12.09
N GLY A 207 -8.10 -6.61 -12.12
CA GLY A 207 -8.60 -5.58 -11.21
C GLY A 207 -7.90 -5.52 -9.85
N THR A 208 -7.04 -6.48 -9.49
CA THR A 208 -6.30 -6.41 -8.23
C THR A 208 -5.01 -5.59 -8.35
N THR A 209 -4.56 -5.08 -7.21
CA THR A 209 -3.31 -4.32 -7.11
C THR A 209 -2.34 -5.02 -6.19
N VAL A 210 -1.16 -5.28 -6.70
CA VAL A 210 -0.08 -5.96 -5.97
C VAL A 210 1.09 -5.01 -5.76
N ALA A 211 1.65 -5.00 -4.55
CA ALA A 211 2.91 -4.33 -4.26
C ALA A 211 4.00 -5.35 -3.92
N LEU A 212 5.26 -5.03 -4.19
CA LEU A 212 6.39 -5.85 -3.83
C LEU A 212 7.18 -5.20 -2.70
N VAL A 213 7.48 -5.97 -1.65
CA VAL A 213 8.35 -5.58 -0.55
C VAL A 213 9.50 -6.59 -0.40
N GLY A 214 10.59 -6.19 0.22
CA GLY A 214 11.76 -7.05 0.42
C GLY A 214 13.07 -6.29 0.29
N SER A 215 14.19 -6.93 0.64
CA SER A 215 15.53 -6.34 0.64
C SER A 215 15.97 -5.88 -0.75
N SER A 216 17.01 -5.05 -0.78
CA SER A 216 17.66 -4.69 -2.05
C SER A 216 18.36 -5.92 -2.64
N GLY A 217 18.25 -6.11 -3.94
CA GLY A 217 18.95 -7.21 -4.63
C GLY A 217 18.22 -8.55 -4.61
N VAL A 218 17.05 -8.69 -3.95
CA VAL A 218 16.27 -9.95 -3.96
C VAL A 218 15.57 -10.25 -5.30
N GLY A 219 15.61 -9.31 -6.25
CA GLY A 219 15.07 -9.52 -7.61
C GLY A 219 13.67 -8.96 -7.83
N LYS A 220 13.17 -8.02 -7.02
CA LYS A 220 11.83 -7.42 -7.21
C LYS A 220 11.62 -6.82 -8.60
N SER A 221 12.55 -6.00 -9.08
CA SER A 221 12.45 -5.39 -10.40
C SER A 221 12.57 -6.44 -11.52
N THR A 222 13.37 -7.49 -11.33
CA THR A 222 13.41 -8.63 -12.26
C THR A 222 12.06 -9.30 -12.32
N LEU A 223 11.44 -9.59 -11.17
CA LEU A 223 10.11 -10.20 -11.08
C LEU A 223 9.05 -9.34 -11.78
N ILE A 224 9.04 -8.03 -11.54
CA ILE A 224 8.11 -7.11 -12.22
C ILE A 224 8.31 -7.17 -13.74
N ASN A 225 9.55 -7.12 -14.21
CA ASN A 225 9.85 -7.20 -15.64
C ASN A 225 9.39 -8.54 -16.23
N THR A 226 9.62 -9.65 -15.53
CA THR A 226 9.16 -10.97 -15.96
C THR A 226 7.63 -11.03 -16.03
N LEU A 227 6.92 -10.54 -15.01
CA LEU A 227 5.46 -10.46 -15.01
C LEU A 227 4.91 -9.58 -16.16
N LEU A 228 5.62 -8.52 -16.52
CA LEU A 228 5.25 -7.65 -17.64
C LEU A 228 5.51 -8.32 -19.00
N THR A 229 6.52 -9.17 -19.12
CA THR A 229 6.95 -9.78 -20.40
C THR A 229 6.34 -11.16 -20.66
N THR A 230 6.12 -11.97 -19.63
CA THR A 230 5.59 -13.34 -19.78
C THR A 230 4.21 -13.35 -20.43
N SER A 231 3.40 -12.35 -20.19
CA SER A 231 2.08 -12.21 -20.79
C SER A 231 2.09 -11.55 -22.18
N VAL A 232 3.21 -11.00 -22.63
CA VAL A 232 3.35 -10.45 -24.01
C VAL A 232 3.46 -11.57 -25.06
N GLN A 233 3.85 -12.76 -24.65
CA GLN A 233 3.88 -13.92 -25.56
C GLN A 233 2.48 -14.42 -25.96
N GLU A 234 1.44 -14.09 -25.18
CA GLU A 234 0.05 -14.46 -25.50
C GLU A 234 -0.73 -13.43 -26.33
N THR A 235 -0.30 -12.16 -26.35
CA THR A 235 -0.97 -11.11 -27.12
C THR A 235 0.04 -10.25 -27.89
N ARG A 236 0.09 -10.45 -29.21
CA ARG A 236 0.78 -9.55 -30.15
C ARG A 236 0.01 -8.24 -30.22
N ASP A 237 0.36 -7.27 -29.42
CA ASP A 237 0.23 -5.81 -29.67
C ASP A 237 0.63 -5.07 -28.38
N VAL A 238 1.91 -4.86 -28.20
CA VAL A 238 2.40 -3.93 -27.16
C VAL A 238 3.25 -2.86 -27.82
N ARG A 239 2.68 -1.67 -27.83
CA ARG A 239 3.35 -0.45 -28.25
C ARG A 239 4.42 -0.05 -27.21
N ASP A 240 5.63 0.15 -27.71
CA ASP A 240 6.71 0.97 -27.17
C ASP A 240 6.94 0.97 -25.65
N TYR A 241 7.47 -0.13 -25.14
CA TYR A 241 8.22 -0.09 -23.89
C TYR A 241 9.69 0.19 -24.23
N ASP A 242 10.07 1.44 -23.97
CA ASP A 242 11.39 2.00 -24.25
C ASP A 242 12.50 1.17 -23.56
N GLU A 243 13.54 0.79 -24.29
CA GLU A 243 14.73 0.01 -23.88
C GLU A 243 15.57 0.68 -22.76
N ARG A 244 14.95 1.31 -21.74
CA ARG A 244 15.65 1.94 -20.63
C ARG A 244 15.80 1.05 -19.41
N GLY A 245 16.09 -0.21 -19.61
CA GLY A 245 16.37 -1.21 -18.56
C GLY A 245 17.65 -0.98 -17.75
N ARG A 246 18.11 0.26 -17.54
CA ARG A 246 19.38 0.56 -16.84
C ARG A 246 19.32 1.81 -15.96
N HIS A 247 18.17 2.15 -15.37
CA HIS A 247 18.12 3.23 -14.38
C HIS A 247 17.57 2.72 -13.06
N THR A 248 18.31 2.99 -11.99
CA THR A 248 17.85 2.93 -10.60
C THR A 248 16.52 3.68 -10.50
N THR A 249 15.40 2.94 -10.55
CA THR A 249 14.06 3.53 -10.53
C THR A 249 13.86 4.23 -9.19
N THR A 250 14.03 5.55 -9.16
CA THR A 250 13.81 6.37 -7.96
C THR A 250 12.36 6.81 -7.77
N VAL A 251 11.52 6.55 -8.77
CA VAL A 251 10.11 6.95 -8.79
C VAL A 251 9.23 5.71 -8.62
N ARG A 252 8.28 5.77 -7.68
CA ARG A 252 7.25 4.73 -7.54
C ARG A 252 6.27 4.84 -8.68
N GLN A 253 5.90 3.70 -9.25
CA GLN A 253 5.01 3.66 -10.40
C GLN A 253 4.08 2.45 -10.32
N LEU A 254 2.84 2.66 -10.76
CA LEU A 254 1.82 1.65 -10.95
C LEU A 254 1.81 1.23 -12.42
N PHE A 255 1.98 -0.07 -12.66
CA PHE A 255 1.96 -0.67 -14.00
C PHE A 255 0.75 -1.58 -14.15
N SER A 256 0.17 -1.63 -15.33
CA SER A 256 -0.84 -2.62 -15.69
C SER A 256 -0.17 -3.88 -16.22
N LEU A 257 -0.53 -5.02 -15.66
CA LEU A 257 -0.13 -6.33 -16.20
C LEU A 257 -1.12 -6.73 -17.31
N PRO A 258 -0.67 -7.47 -18.32
CA PRO A 258 -1.54 -7.91 -19.42
C PRO A 258 -2.77 -8.72 -18.98
N GLY A 259 -2.69 -9.43 -17.85
CA GLY A 259 -3.83 -10.13 -17.22
C GLY A 259 -4.84 -9.19 -16.52
N GLY A 260 -4.64 -7.87 -16.58
CA GLY A 260 -5.54 -6.88 -15.98
C GLY A 260 -5.30 -6.61 -14.47
N ALA A 261 -4.35 -7.27 -13.84
CA ALA A 261 -3.85 -6.90 -12.53
C ALA A 261 -2.93 -5.67 -12.62
N MET A 262 -2.75 -4.99 -11.50
CA MET A 262 -1.85 -3.84 -11.40
C MET A 262 -0.69 -4.17 -10.46
N VAL A 263 0.52 -3.71 -10.76
CA VAL A 263 1.68 -3.86 -9.90
C VAL A 263 2.30 -2.51 -9.55
N ILE A 264 2.61 -2.30 -8.28
CA ILE A 264 3.31 -1.10 -7.80
C ILE A 264 4.77 -1.46 -7.55
N ASP A 265 5.67 -0.85 -8.33
CA ASP A 265 7.10 -0.86 -7.99
C ASP A 265 7.38 0.13 -6.87
N ASN A 266 7.84 -0.38 -5.75
CA ASN A 266 8.24 0.41 -4.59
C ASN A 266 9.76 0.37 -4.40
N PRO A 267 10.55 1.17 -5.13
CA PRO A 267 11.99 1.23 -4.90
C PRO A 267 12.30 1.75 -3.49
N GLY A 268 13.23 1.10 -2.81
CA GLY A 268 13.75 1.59 -1.53
C GLY A 268 12.90 1.30 -0.30
N VAL A 269 12.11 0.23 -0.27
CA VAL A 269 11.25 -0.19 0.87
C VAL A 269 12.07 -0.76 2.04
N ARG A 270 13.29 -0.24 2.28
CA ARG A 270 14.09 -0.62 3.47
C ARG A 270 13.51 -0.12 4.80
N GLU A 271 12.59 0.83 4.76
CA GLU A 271 12.08 1.58 5.93
C GLU A 271 10.56 1.50 6.07
N ILE A 272 9.93 0.35 5.70
CA ILE A 272 8.52 0.18 6.06
C ILE A 272 8.46 0.11 7.58
N GLN A 273 7.69 1.03 8.15
CA GLN A 273 7.45 1.06 9.59
C GLN A 273 6.33 0.09 9.95
N LEU A 274 6.49 -0.52 11.11
CA LEU A 274 5.45 -1.33 11.74
C LEU A 274 4.16 -0.54 12.07
N GLY A 275 4.04 0.75 11.74
CA GLY A 275 2.83 1.55 11.87
C GLY A 275 2.01 1.25 13.14
N ASN A 276 0.71 1.01 12.97
CA ASN A 276 -0.21 0.50 14.02
C ASN A 276 -0.16 -1.05 14.07
N ALA A 277 1.04 -1.62 14.24
CA ALA A 277 1.34 -3.02 13.99
C ALA A 277 0.78 -4.00 15.04
N ALA A 278 0.08 -3.57 16.07
CA ALA A 278 -0.43 -4.50 17.09
C ALA A 278 -1.25 -5.64 16.48
N ALA A 279 -2.26 -5.31 15.68
CA ALA A 279 -3.08 -6.32 14.99
C ALA A 279 -2.26 -7.20 14.02
N GLY A 280 -1.35 -6.60 13.26
CA GLY A 280 -0.48 -7.35 12.34
C GLY A 280 0.51 -8.27 13.06
N LEU A 281 0.94 -7.92 14.28
CA LEU A 281 1.77 -8.79 15.11
C LEU A 281 0.96 -9.96 15.69
N GLU A 282 -0.26 -9.72 16.14
CA GLU A 282 -1.16 -10.78 16.61
C GLU A 282 -1.41 -11.83 15.52
N GLU A 283 -1.66 -11.39 14.29
CA GLU A 283 -1.88 -12.29 13.15
C GLU A 283 -0.60 -13.04 12.76
N THR A 284 0.55 -12.36 12.71
CA THR A 284 1.84 -12.97 12.36
C THR A 284 2.31 -13.98 13.40
N PHE A 285 2.00 -13.75 14.67
CA PHE A 285 2.42 -14.58 15.81
C PHE A 285 1.20 -15.20 16.51
N ALA A 286 0.26 -15.72 15.72
CA ALA A 286 -0.95 -16.35 16.24
C ALA A 286 -0.63 -17.54 17.17
N ASP A 287 0.43 -18.28 16.89
CA ASP A 287 0.98 -19.33 17.75
C ASP A 287 1.37 -18.81 19.14
N ILE A 288 2.00 -17.64 19.22
CA ILE A 288 2.30 -17.01 20.52
C ILE A 288 1.04 -16.49 21.19
N ALA A 289 0.09 -15.95 20.42
CA ALA A 289 -1.19 -15.45 20.94
C ALA A 289 -2.02 -16.57 21.59
N GLU A 290 -1.99 -17.78 21.04
CA GLU A 290 -2.64 -18.96 21.63
C GLU A 290 -2.08 -19.27 23.03
N PHE A 291 -0.76 -19.33 23.21
CA PHE A 291 -0.16 -19.54 24.54
C PHE A 291 -0.40 -18.32 25.47
N ALA A 292 -0.43 -17.11 24.92
CA ALA A 292 -0.62 -15.90 25.72
C ALA A 292 -1.98 -15.83 26.41
N ALA A 293 -3.00 -16.52 25.87
CA ALA A 293 -4.33 -16.63 26.50
C ALA A 293 -4.31 -17.28 27.88
N ASP A 294 -3.33 -18.16 28.13
CA ASP A 294 -3.16 -18.90 29.39
C ASP A 294 -2.19 -18.21 30.37
N CYS A 295 -1.66 -17.01 30.03
CA CYS A 295 -0.82 -16.26 30.95
C CYS A 295 -1.59 -15.82 32.21
N ARG A 296 -0.91 -15.90 33.36
CA ARG A 296 -1.47 -15.47 34.65
C ARG A 296 -1.92 -13.99 34.66
N TYR A 297 -1.21 -13.13 33.94
CA TYR A 297 -1.48 -11.69 33.89
C TYR A 297 -1.96 -11.29 32.48
N ARG A 298 -3.01 -10.47 32.42
CA ARG A 298 -3.58 -9.98 31.13
C ARG A 298 -2.66 -9.03 30.38
N ASP A 299 -1.74 -8.37 31.08
CA ASP A 299 -0.74 -7.43 30.56
C ASP A 299 0.66 -8.04 30.51
N CYS A 300 0.75 -9.37 30.50
CA CYS A 300 2.00 -10.11 30.41
C CYS A 300 2.76 -9.68 29.14
N ARG A 301 4.02 -9.35 29.30
CA ARG A 301 4.93 -9.01 28.18
C ARG A 301 5.77 -10.19 27.72
N HIS A 302 5.60 -11.33 28.37
CA HIS A 302 6.33 -12.58 28.12
C HIS A 302 7.85 -12.45 28.29
N ASP A 303 8.29 -11.56 29.20
CA ASP A 303 9.71 -11.21 29.42
C ASP A 303 10.15 -11.59 30.85
N GLY A 304 9.78 -12.81 31.29
CA GLY A 304 10.16 -13.37 32.60
C GLY A 304 9.14 -13.15 33.72
N GLU A 305 7.91 -12.75 33.42
CA GLU A 305 6.85 -12.67 34.42
C GLU A 305 6.49 -14.07 34.97
N PRO A 306 6.26 -14.22 36.28
CA PRO A 306 5.93 -15.49 36.88
C PRO A 306 4.55 -15.98 36.41
N GLY A 307 4.45 -17.23 35.92
CA GLY A 307 3.25 -17.83 35.35
C GLY A 307 2.97 -17.31 33.92
N CYS A 308 4.04 -17.06 33.18
CA CYS A 308 3.95 -16.73 31.74
C CYS A 308 3.89 -18.02 30.93
N ALA A 309 2.71 -18.37 30.39
CA ALA A 309 2.52 -19.59 29.58
C ALA A 309 3.34 -19.58 28.28
N VAL A 310 3.59 -18.43 27.70
CA VAL A 310 4.45 -18.28 26.51
C VAL A 310 5.91 -18.64 26.83
N GLN A 311 6.43 -18.23 28.00
CA GLN A 311 7.78 -18.61 28.43
C GLN A 311 7.86 -20.10 28.74
N GLU A 312 6.84 -20.64 29.44
CA GLU A 312 6.74 -22.06 29.73
C GLU A 312 6.70 -22.92 28.45
N ALA A 313 5.96 -22.48 27.42
CA ALA A 313 5.95 -23.11 26.10
C ALA A 313 7.33 -23.09 25.42
N ALA A 314 8.07 -21.98 25.54
CA ALA A 314 9.41 -21.89 25.00
C ALA A 314 10.40 -22.83 25.76
N ASP A 315 10.33 -22.86 27.09
CA ASP A 315 11.17 -23.72 27.94
C ASP A 315 10.86 -25.20 27.68
N ALA A 316 9.61 -25.54 27.35
CA ALA A 316 9.19 -26.90 26.98
C ALA A 316 9.54 -27.28 25.53
N GLY A 317 10.08 -26.35 24.72
CA GLY A 317 10.41 -26.58 23.30
C GLY A 317 9.19 -26.59 22.37
N LEU A 318 8.00 -26.20 22.84
CA LEU A 318 6.78 -26.08 22.03
C LEU A 318 6.79 -24.80 21.18
N LEU A 319 7.53 -23.77 21.60
CA LEU A 319 7.76 -22.53 20.88
C LEU A 319 9.26 -22.31 20.72
N SER A 320 9.71 -21.91 19.53
CA SER A 320 11.12 -21.57 19.31
C SER A 320 11.52 -20.32 20.11
N GLU A 321 12.57 -20.40 20.91
CA GLU A 321 13.12 -19.25 21.64
C GLU A 321 13.44 -18.07 20.70
N ALA A 322 14.01 -18.38 19.53
CA ALA A 322 14.33 -17.39 18.51
C ALA A 322 13.07 -16.68 17.98
N ARG A 323 11.92 -17.37 17.88
CA ARG A 323 10.63 -16.78 17.48
C ARG A 323 10.09 -15.88 18.59
N LEU A 324 10.16 -16.31 19.85
CA LEU A 324 9.76 -15.47 21.00
C LEU A 324 10.61 -14.20 21.09
N LEU A 325 11.93 -14.29 20.89
CA LEU A 325 12.81 -13.12 20.85
C LEU A 325 12.45 -12.16 19.69
N SER A 326 12.10 -12.69 18.53
CA SER A 326 11.63 -11.89 17.39
C SER A 326 10.36 -11.14 17.74
N TYR A 327 9.35 -11.83 18.28
CA TYR A 327 8.09 -11.24 18.75
C TYR A 327 8.34 -10.07 19.73
N ARG A 328 9.11 -10.31 20.78
CA ARG A 328 9.45 -9.28 21.78
C ARG A 328 10.11 -8.05 21.17
N ARG A 329 11.02 -8.25 20.21
CA ARG A 329 11.69 -7.13 19.50
C ARG A 329 10.68 -6.32 18.68
N LEU A 330 9.83 -7.02 17.94
CA LEU A 330 8.83 -6.36 17.09
C LEU A 330 7.75 -5.64 17.92
N MET A 331 7.30 -6.23 19.04
CA MET A 331 6.39 -5.57 19.99
C MET A 331 6.99 -4.30 20.59
N LYS A 332 8.28 -4.36 21.00
CA LYS A 332 8.99 -3.16 21.50
C LYS A 332 9.14 -2.08 20.44
N GLU A 333 9.44 -2.46 19.20
CA GLU A 333 9.53 -1.54 18.06
C GLU A 333 8.17 -0.90 17.77
N ALA A 334 7.08 -1.69 17.73
CA ALA A 334 5.73 -1.20 17.52
C ALA A 334 5.29 -0.22 18.61
N GLY A 335 5.55 -0.52 19.89
CA GLY A 335 5.27 0.37 21.01
C GLY A 335 6.00 1.69 20.88
N PHE A 336 7.28 1.68 20.54
CA PHE A 336 8.08 2.89 20.33
C PHE A 336 7.55 3.73 19.15
N GLN A 337 7.14 3.10 18.06
CA GLN A 337 6.56 3.79 16.90
C GLN A 337 5.20 4.41 17.24
N ALA A 338 4.35 3.71 18.00
CA ALA A 338 3.06 4.22 18.44
C ALA A 338 3.23 5.48 19.30
N GLU A 339 4.13 5.44 20.28
CA GLU A 339 4.44 6.59 21.13
C GLU A 339 4.97 7.79 20.32
N LYS A 340 5.88 7.54 19.39
CA LYS A 340 6.43 8.58 18.50
C LYS A 340 5.35 9.20 17.61
N ASN A 341 4.42 8.40 17.10
CA ASN A 341 3.29 8.88 16.29
C ASN A 341 2.33 9.73 17.15
N ASP A 342 2.01 9.32 18.37
CA ASP A 342 1.15 10.08 19.30
C ASP A 342 1.75 11.45 19.65
N ILE A 343 3.04 11.51 19.96
CA ILE A 343 3.76 12.78 20.17
C ILE A 343 3.72 13.66 18.91
N GLY A 344 3.89 13.06 17.72
CA GLY A 344 3.79 13.76 16.44
C GLY A 344 2.41 14.34 16.19
N LEU A 345 1.35 13.55 16.44
CA LEU A 345 -0.04 14.00 16.33
C LEU A 345 -0.36 15.17 17.29
N LYS A 346 0.02 15.07 18.55
CA LYS A 346 -0.17 16.16 19.54
C LYS A 346 0.54 17.46 19.12
N ARG A 347 1.74 17.36 18.51
CA ARG A 347 2.46 18.54 17.97
C ARG A 347 1.74 19.13 16.75
N LEU A 348 1.19 18.30 15.86
CA LEU A 348 0.42 18.74 14.70
C LEU A 348 -0.88 19.42 15.11
N GLU A 349 -1.61 18.86 16.08
CA GLU A 349 -2.82 19.46 16.63
C GLU A 349 -2.51 20.83 17.26
N LYS A 350 -1.46 20.93 18.07
CA LYS A 350 -1.02 22.21 18.68
C LYS A 350 -0.70 23.27 17.62
N LYS A 351 -0.07 22.89 16.49
CA LYS A 351 0.18 23.78 15.35
C LYS A 351 -1.13 24.21 14.68
N LYS A 352 -2.07 23.28 14.47
CA LYS A 352 -3.40 23.54 13.88
C LYS A 352 -4.21 24.53 14.71
N TYR A 353 -4.30 24.31 16.03
CA TYR A 353 -4.99 25.22 16.96
C TYR A 353 -4.35 26.61 17.00
N LYS A 354 -3.01 26.70 16.97
CA LYS A 354 -2.28 27.97 16.91
C LYS A 354 -2.59 28.75 15.63
N TRP A 355 -2.72 28.05 14.50
CA TRP A 355 -3.06 28.66 13.21
C TRP A 355 -4.52 29.13 13.16
N ILE A 356 -5.48 28.31 13.65
CA ILE A 356 -6.90 28.68 13.76
C ILE A 356 -7.06 29.92 14.66
N GLY A 357 -6.36 29.95 15.79
CA GLY A 357 -6.37 31.11 16.69
C GLY A 357 -5.81 32.38 16.04
N LYS A 358 -4.81 32.25 15.15
CA LYS A 358 -4.27 33.38 14.40
C LYS A 358 -5.26 33.86 13.33
N ALA A 359 -5.84 32.95 12.55
CA ALA A 359 -6.83 33.28 11.54
C ALA A 359 -8.10 33.94 12.13
N ALA A 360 -8.55 33.45 13.30
CA ALA A 360 -9.69 34.08 14.01
C ALA A 360 -9.35 35.50 14.52
N LYS A 361 -8.12 35.76 14.96
CA LYS A 361 -7.67 37.10 15.35
C LYS A 361 -7.59 38.06 14.16
N ASP A 362 -7.12 37.58 13.01
CA ASP A 362 -7.02 38.38 11.77
C ASP A 362 -8.41 38.74 11.24
N LEU A 363 -9.38 37.81 11.26
CA LEU A 363 -10.78 38.02 10.90
C LEU A 363 -11.48 39.03 11.84
N ASN A 364 -11.21 38.98 13.13
CA ASN A 364 -11.76 39.95 14.09
C ASN A 364 -11.13 41.35 13.94
N ARG A 365 -9.89 41.42 13.47
CA ARG A 365 -9.22 42.67 13.15
C ARG A 365 -9.77 43.38 11.91
N GLU A 366 -10.18 42.57 10.90
CA GLU A 366 -10.84 43.08 9.67
C GLU A 366 -12.27 43.51 9.91
N LYS A 367 -12.99 42.87 10.85
CA LYS A 367 -14.38 43.25 11.21
C LYS A 367 -14.47 44.44 12.20
N GLY A 368 -13.37 44.83 12.79
CA GLY A 368 -13.28 45.97 13.75
C GLY A 368 -12.74 47.25 13.12
N ARG A 369 -12.67 47.32 11.77
CA ARG A 369 -12.47 48.51 10.93
C ARG A 369 -13.75 48.79 10.10
#